data_2100ad1fc330430cac2f2fb7bf3e5196
#
_entry.id   2100ad1fc330430cac2f2fb7bf3e5196
#
_cell.length_a   1.000
_cell.length_b   1.000
_cell.length_c   1.000
_cell.angle_alpha   90.00
_cell.angle_beta   90.00
_cell.angle_gamma   90.00
#
_symmetry.space_group_name_H-M   'P 1'
#
loop_
_entity.id
_entity.type
_entity.pdbx_description
1 polymer ?
#
loop_
_entity_poly.entity_id
_entity_poly.type
_entity_poly.pdbx_seq_one_letter_code
_entity_poly.pdbx_strand_id
1 'polypeptide(L)'
;MKVIKVPNWLMPFGYGLTLYKLVLINKTAEDTPYVIAHEATHVEQWTEIGFFKFPYLYIKELIKNGYMDNIYESSAREYGRLHKDEYKGM
;
A
#
# COMPACT_ATOMS: atom_id res chain seq x y z
N MET A 1 5.51 8.00 -8.32
CA MET A 1 4.99 7.77 -6.95
C MET A 1 5.57 8.82 -6.01
N LYS A 2 4.71 9.46 -5.24
CA LYS A 2 5.14 10.41 -4.24
C LYS A 2 4.96 9.82 -2.85
N VAL A 3 6.03 9.78 -2.04
CA VAL A 3 6.01 9.24 -0.68
C VAL A 3 6.10 10.39 0.32
N ILE A 4 5.13 10.44 1.24
CA ILE A 4 5.10 11.43 2.31
C ILE A 4 5.04 10.70 3.65
N LYS A 5 5.96 11.04 4.55
CA LYS A 5 5.97 10.49 5.90
C LYS A 5 5.14 11.38 6.81
N VAL A 6 4.21 10.78 7.54
CA VAL A 6 3.27 11.50 8.40
C VAL A 6 3.37 11.03 9.85
N PRO A 7 3.04 11.90 10.84
CA PRO A 7 3.06 11.49 12.22
C PRO A 7 1.91 10.53 12.55
N ASN A 8 2.09 9.75 13.62
CA ASN A 8 1.13 8.72 14.01
C ASN A 8 -0.28 9.27 14.27
N TRP A 9 -0.40 10.51 14.77
CA TRP A 9 -1.71 11.07 15.07
C TRP A 9 -2.55 11.35 13.81
N LEU A 10 -1.91 11.50 12.64
CA LEU A 10 -2.62 11.65 11.37
C LEU A 10 -3.04 10.31 10.77
N MET A 11 -2.35 9.24 11.18
CA MET A 11 -2.55 7.92 10.58
C MET A 11 -2.52 6.82 11.64
N PRO A 12 -3.41 6.89 12.66
CA PRO A 12 -3.37 5.92 13.76
C PRO A 12 -3.90 4.53 13.37
N PHE A 13 -4.50 4.41 12.19
CA PHE A 13 -5.15 3.18 11.72
C PHE A 13 -4.21 2.22 11.00
N GLY A 14 -2.96 2.63 10.73
CA GLY A 14 -2.03 1.76 10.00
C GLY A 14 -0.70 2.41 9.73
N TYR A 15 0.16 1.69 8.98
CA TYR A 15 1.51 2.15 8.69
C TYR A 15 1.68 2.71 7.29
N GLY A 16 0.77 2.40 6.38
CA GLY A 16 0.82 2.91 5.01
C GLY A 16 -0.56 3.05 4.40
N LEU A 17 -0.68 3.99 3.48
CA LEU A 17 -1.91 4.23 2.74
C LEU A 17 -1.56 4.74 1.36
N THR A 18 -2.16 4.14 0.32
CA THR A 18 -2.00 4.59 -1.05
C THR A 18 -3.27 5.27 -1.53
N LEU A 19 -3.11 6.45 -2.12
CA LEU A 19 -4.17 7.18 -2.79
C LEU A 19 -3.68 7.48 -4.21
N TYR A 20 -4.00 6.59 -5.14
CA TYR A 20 -3.56 6.62 -6.53
C TYR A 20 -2.04 6.63 -6.64
N LYS A 21 -1.39 7.76 -6.88
CA LYS A 21 0.07 7.87 -6.97
C LYS A 21 0.72 8.45 -5.71
N LEU A 22 -0.08 8.74 -4.69
CA LEU A 22 0.40 9.27 -3.43
C LEU A 22 0.46 8.16 -2.39
N VAL A 23 1.60 8.04 -1.71
CA VAL A 23 1.80 7.07 -0.64
C VAL A 23 2.09 7.82 0.66
N LEU A 24 1.29 7.54 1.68
CA LEU A 24 1.49 8.10 3.02
C LEU A 24 2.07 6.99 3.91
N ILE A 25 3.17 7.29 4.59
CA ILE A 25 3.85 6.34 5.47
C ILE A 25 3.85 6.90 6.89
N ASN A 26 3.39 6.11 7.84
CA ASN A 26 3.44 6.46 9.25
C ASN A 26 4.91 6.47 9.73
N LYS A 27 5.35 7.56 10.34
CA LYS A 27 6.73 7.71 10.83
C LYS A 27 7.12 6.66 11.87
N THR A 28 6.16 6.02 12.53
CA THR A 28 6.41 5.00 13.54
C THR A 28 6.55 3.59 12.95
N ALA A 29 6.42 3.42 11.64
CA ALA A 29 6.57 2.12 10.99
C ALA A 29 7.98 1.58 11.21
N GLU A 30 8.08 0.33 11.69
CA GLU A 30 9.38 -0.29 12.00
C GLU A 30 10.14 -0.69 10.74
N ASP A 31 9.45 -1.29 9.77
CA ASP A 31 10.07 -1.71 8.51
C ASP A 31 9.57 -0.83 7.36
N THR A 32 10.05 0.40 7.35
CA THR A 32 9.66 1.39 6.35
C THR A 32 9.88 0.92 4.91
N PRO A 33 11.04 0.29 4.55
CA PRO A 33 11.22 -0.22 3.18
C PRO A 33 10.15 -1.22 2.77
N TYR A 34 9.75 -2.11 3.66
CA TYR A 34 8.67 -3.06 3.39
C TYR A 34 7.35 -2.33 3.15
N VAL A 35 7.01 -1.38 4.02
CA VAL A 35 5.75 -0.63 3.90
C VAL A 35 5.71 0.14 2.58
N ILE A 36 6.81 0.80 2.20
CA ILE A 36 6.88 1.52 0.93
C ILE A 36 6.70 0.57 -0.24
N ALA A 37 7.39 -0.58 -0.25
CA ALA A 37 7.27 -1.58 -1.31
C ALA A 37 5.84 -2.11 -1.41
N HIS A 38 5.20 -2.38 -0.28
CA HIS A 38 3.82 -2.82 -0.21
C HIS A 38 2.88 -1.79 -0.84
N GLU A 39 3.03 -0.52 -0.46
CA GLU A 39 2.17 0.55 -1.00
C GLU A 39 2.49 0.86 -2.46
N ALA A 40 3.75 0.69 -2.89
CA ALA A 40 4.12 0.84 -4.30
C ALA A 40 3.36 -0.14 -5.19
N THR A 41 3.09 -1.34 -4.70
CA THR A 41 2.28 -2.32 -5.42
C THR A 41 0.87 -1.77 -5.65
N HIS A 42 0.28 -1.12 -4.64
CA HIS A 42 -1.05 -0.51 -4.80
C HIS A 42 -1.03 0.64 -5.79
N VAL A 43 0.05 1.44 -5.84
CA VAL A 43 0.20 2.48 -6.86
C VAL A 43 0.14 1.86 -8.25
N GLU A 44 0.90 0.77 -8.47
CA GLU A 44 0.92 0.08 -9.75
C GLU A 44 -0.45 -0.50 -10.10
N GLN A 45 -1.10 -1.17 -9.14
CA GLN A 45 -2.44 -1.71 -9.33
C GLN A 45 -3.43 -0.61 -9.72
N TRP A 46 -3.36 0.51 -9.03
CA TRP A 46 -4.26 1.64 -9.26
C TRP A 46 -4.04 2.24 -10.66
N THR A 47 -2.78 2.43 -11.06
CA THR A 47 -2.48 3.03 -12.36
C THR A 47 -2.79 2.08 -13.52
N GLU A 48 -2.58 0.78 -13.36
CA GLU A 48 -2.85 -0.20 -14.41
C GLU A 48 -4.34 -0.53 -14.55
N ILE A 49 -5.05 -0.67 -13.43
CA ILE A 49 -6.46 -1.06 -13.44
C ILE A 49 -7.36 0.14 -13.74
N GLY A 50 -7.04 1.32 -13.17
CA GLY A 50 -7.79 2.54 -13.41
C GLY A 50 -8.18 3.27 -12.13
N PHE A 51 -8.29 4.58 -12.23
CA PHE A 51 -8.52 5.45 -11.09
C PHE A 51 -9.81 5.11 -10.33
N PHE A 52 -10.89 4.85 -11.03
CA PHE A 52 -12.18 4.49 -10.42
C PHE A 52 -12.37 2.99 -10.30
N LYS A 53 -11.82 2.22 -11.24
CA LYS A 53 -12.03 0.78 -11.30
C LYS A 53 -11.31 0.05 -10.17
N PHE A 54 -10.08 0.46 -9.84
CA PHE A 54 -9.32 -0.22 -8.80
C PHE A 54 -9.98 -0.12 -7.42
N PRO A 55 -10.40 1.08 -6.93
CA PRO A 55 -11.12 1.15 -5.65
C PRO A 55 -12.37 0.29 -5.63
N TYR A 56 -13.11 0.25 -6.73
CA TYR A 56 -14.31 -0.58 -6.83
C TYR A 56 -13.98 -2.07 -6.68
N LEU A 57 -12.98 -2.54 -7.42
CA LEU A 57 -12.57 -3.95 -7.37
C LEU A 57 -11.96 -4.30 -6.02
N TYR A 58 -11.19 -3.39 -5.45
CA TYR A 58 -10.57 -3.59 -4.13
C TYR A 58 -11.64 -3.78 -3.04
N ILE A 59 -12.64 -2.91 -3.01
CA ILE A 59 -13.72 -2.98 -2.03
C ILE A 59 -14.55 -4.24 -2.24
N LYS A 60 -14.84 -4.59 -3.49
CA LYS A 60 -15.57 -5.80 -3.82
C LYS A 60 -14.85 -7.04 -3.31
N GLU A 61 -13.54 -7.11 -3.53
CA GLU A 61 -12.70 -8.21 -3.06
C GLU A 61 -12.66 -8.25 -1.53
N LEU A 62 -12.56 -7.08 -0.89
CA LEU A 62 -12.54 -6.96 0.56
C LEU A 62 -13.82 -7.50 1.20
N ILE A 63 -14.97 -7.17 0.63
CA ILE A 63 -16.27 -7.65 1.11
C ILE A 63 -16.39 -9.15 0.93
N LYS A 64 -15.93 -9.67 -0.22
CA LYS A 64 -16.07 -11.08 -0.57
C LYS A 64 -15.14 -11.98 0.24
N ASN A 65 -13.88 -11.60 0.40
CA ASN A 65 -12.84 -12.48 0.93
C ASN A 65 -12.14 -11.93 2.18
N GLY A 66 -12.45 -10.71 2.64
CA GLY A 66 -11.80 -10.10 3.78
C GLY A 66 -10.42 -9.52 3.42
N TYR A 67 -9.80 -8.83 4.38
CA TYR A 67 -8.52 -8.15 4.16
C TYR A 67 -7.39 -9.13 3.87
N MET A 68 -7.26 -10.18 4.68
CA MET A 68 -6.13 -11.10 4.56
C MET A 68 -6.14 -11.89 3.26
N ASP A 69 -7.34 -12.21 2.75
CA ASP A 69 -7.50 -12.99 1.52
C ASP A 69 -7.78 -12.12 0.29
N ASN A 70 -7.72 -10.79 0.45
CA ASN A 70 -7.85 -9.87 -0.67
C ASN A 70 -6.65 -10.05 -1.60
N ILE A 71 -6.90 -10.35 -2.87
CA ILE A 71 -5.82 -10.66 -3.83
C ILE A 71 -4.87 -9.48 -4.03
N TYR A 72 -5.39 -8.24 -3.94
CA TYR A 72 -4.57 -7.04 -4.11
C TYR A 72 -3.63 -6.84 -2.93
N GLU A 73 -4.09 -7.15 -1.72
CA GLU A 73 -3.25 -7.09 -0.52
C GLU A 73 -2.25 -8.24 -0.47
N SER A 74 -2.66 -9.43 -0.87
CA SER A 74 -1.78 -10.59 -0.94
C SER A 74 -0.60 -10.34 -1.88
N SER A 75 -0.88 -9.79 -3.06
CA SER A 75 0.16 -9.42 -4.02
C SER A 75 1.09 -8.35 -3.46
N ALA A 76 0.54 -7.36 -2.76
CA ALA A 76 1.34 -6.28 -2.16
C ALA A 76 2.24 -6.80 -1.05
N ARG A 77 1.77 -7.72 -0.22
CA ARG A 77 2.59 -8.34 0.82
C ARG A 77 3.75 -9.13 0.23
N GLU A 78 3.48 -9.90 -0.82
CA GLU A 78 4.51 -10.71 -1.48
C GLU A 78 5.57 -9.81 -2.11
N TYR A 79 5.16 -8.80 -2.86
CA TYR A 79 6.09 -7.85 -3.46
C TYR A 79 6.91 -7.13 -2.39
N GLY A 80 6.27 -6.68 -1.32
CA GLY A 80 6.96 -5.99 -0.22
C GLY A 80 8.04 -6.86 0.40
N ARG A 81 7.72 -8.14 0.66
CA ARG A 81 8.67 -9.08 1.23
C ARG A 81 9.87 -9.32 0.31
N LEU A 82 9.62 -9.47 -0.99
CA LEU A 82 10.67 -9.80 -1.95
C LEU A 82 11.52 -8.61 -2.37
N HIS A 83 10.94 -7.39 -2.40
CA HIS A 83 11.58 -6.22 -3.01
C HIS A 83 11.86 -5.07 -2.06
N LYS A 84 11.67 -5.25 -0.76
CA LYS A 84 11.83 -4.13 0.19
C LYS A 84 13.21 -3.49 0.15
N ASP A 85 14.25 -4.26 -0.17
CA ASP A 85 15.61 -3.73 -0.22
C ASP A 85 15.81 -2.68 -1.32
N GLU A 86 14.95 -2.69 -2.35
CA GLU A 86 14.98 -1.71 -3.42
C GLU A 86 14.47 -0.33 -2.98
N TYR A 87 13.82 -0.27 -1.81
CA TYR A 87 13.17 0.95 -1.30
C TYR A 87 13.89 1.54 -0.08
N LYS A 88 15.06 1.02 0.26
CA LYS A 88 15.86 1.58 1.35
C LYS A 88 16.29 2.98 1.01
N GLY A 89 16.16 3.90 1.98
CA GLY A 89 16.55 5.30 1.78
C GLY A 89 15.48 6.20 1.18
N MET A 90 14.32 5.67 0.90
CA MET A 90 13.20 6.50 0.38
C MET A 90 12.42 7.21 1.48
#